data_8b7b21df106724b271ca3cd9946e61ea
#
_entry.id   8b7b21df106724b271ca3cd9946e61ea
#
_cell.length_a   1.000
_cell.length_b   1.000
_cell.length_c   1.000
_cell.angle_alpha   90.00
_cell.angle_beta   90.00
_cell.angle_gamma   90.00
#
_symmetry.space_group_name_H-M   'P 1'
#
loop_
_entity.id
_entity.type
_entity.pdbx_description
1 polymer ?
#
loop_
_entity_poly.entity_id
_entity_poly.type
_entity_poly.pdbx_seq_one_letter_code
_entity_poly.pdbx_strand_id
1 'polypeptide(L)'
;MAERLNVLFLCTGNSARSILAEALLNRLGEGRFRAWSAGSMPRGEVNPHAFPLTRALGFSDEEFRSKPWDEFAVAGAPRLDFVITVCDNAAGEVCPIWPGQPISAHWGIPDPAAATGTEAEIAVAFREAARQLRNRIDLLLALPMAKLDRMSLQRGVRDIGETADGASE
;
A
#
# COMPACT_ATOMS: atom_id res chain seq x y z
N MET A 1 -8.83 22.11 11.38
CA MET A 1 -8.74 20.63 11.25
C MET A 1 -7.48 20.28 10.51
N ALA A 2 -6.77 19.31 11.01
CA ALA A 2 -5.59 18.83 10.30
C ALA A 2 -6.01 18.13 9.00
N GLU A 3 -5.29 18.43 7.93
CA GLU A 3 -5.50 17.73 6.67
C GLU A 3 -5.00 16.31 6.79
N ARG A 4 -5.67 15.40 6.09
CA ARG A 4 -5.21 14.01 6.00
C ARG A 4 -3.96 13.94 5.12
N LEU A 5 -3.06 13.04 5.47
CA LEU A 5 -1.89 12.76 4.66
C LEU A 5 -2.26 11.75 3.59
N ASN A 6 -1.85 12.02 2.37
CA ASN A 6 -2.20 11.20 1.21
C ASN A 6 -1.09 10.22 0.87
N VAL A 7 -1.44 8.94 0.75
CA VAL A 7 -0.49 7.85 0.50
C VAL A 7 -0.92 7.07 -0.74
N LEU A 8 0.01 6.86 -1.66
CA LEU A 8 -0.22 5.98 -2.82
C LEU A 8 0.63 4.72 -2.65
N PHE A 9 -0.03 3.57 -2.64
CA PHE A 9 0.65 2.28 -2.64
C PHE A 9 0.77 1.76 -4.07
N LEU A 10 1.96 1.34 -4.47
CA LEU A 10 2.24 0.86 -5.81
C LEU A 10 2.65 -0.60 -5.83
N CYS A 11 2.10 -1.32 -6.79
CA CYS A 11 2.49 -2.69 -7.12
C CYS A 11 2.33 -2.83 -8.63
N THR A 12 3.01 -3.76 -9.25
CA THR A 12 2.95 -3.87 -10.72
C THR A 12 1.52 -4.10 -11.22
N GLY A 13 0.83 -5.11 -10.70
CA GLY A 13 -0.50 -5.50 -11.18
C GLY A 13 -1.67 -4.78 -10.54
N ASN A 14 -1.47 -4.11 -9.43
CA ASN A 14 -2.52 -3.46 -8.64
C ASN A 14 -3.76 -4.37 -8.49
N SER A 15 -3.53 -5.58 -8.00
CA SER A 15 -4.62 -6.55 -7.84
C SER A 15 -4.70 -7.17 -6.46
N ALA A 16 -3.59 -7.22 -5.71
CA ALA A 16 -3.56 -7.86 -4.39
C ALA A 16 -2.87 -6.98 -3.34
N ARG A 17 -1.52 -6.96 -3.31
CA ARG A 17 -0.76 -6.29 -2.24
C ARG A 17 -1.11 -4.83 -2.06
N SER A 18 -1.12 -4.06 -3.13
CA SER A 18 -1.42 -2.61 -3.04
C SER A 18 -2.88 -2.36 -2.69
N ILE A 19 -3.80 -3.22 -3.13
CA ILE A 19 -5.21 -3.14 -2.76
C ILE A 19 -5.37 -3.38 -1.25
N LEU A 20 -4.71 -4.40 -0.71
CA LEU A 20 -4.76 -4.68 0.73
C LEU A 20 -4.17 -3.52 1.54
N ALA A 21 -3.07 -2.95 1.08
CA ALA A 21 -2.44 -1.80 1.75
C ALA A 21 -3.36 -0.59 1.76
N GLU A 22 -4.00 -0.30 0.63
CA GLU A 22 -4.98 0.79 0.53
C GLU A 22 -6.11 0.60 1.55
N ALA A 23 -6.70 -0.58 1.59
CA ALA A 23 -7.82 -0.87 2.50
C ALA A 23 -7.38 -0.75 3.96
N LEU A 24 -6.23 -1.34 4.30
CA LEU A 24 -5.73 -1.32 5.68
C LEU A 24 -5.46 0.11 6.16
N LEU A 25 -4.79 0.93 5.36
CA LEU A 25 -4.48 2.28 5.78
C LEU A 25 -5.73 3.15 5.86
N ASN A 26 -6.67 2.99 4.93
CA ASN A 26 -7.92 3.74 5.00
C ASN A 26 -8.73 3.38 6.24
N ARG A 27 -8.65 2.13 6.70
CA ARG A 27 -9.36 1.71 7.91
C ARG A 27 -8.62 2.11 9.18
N LEU A 28 -7.34 1.75 9.28
CA LEU A 28 -6.57 1.96 10.50
C LEU A 28 -6.15 3.42 10.69
N GLY A 29 -5.94 4.14 9.59
CA GLY A 29 -5.53 5.54 9.62
C GLY A 29 -6.68 6.52 9.37
N GLU A 30 -7.94 6.08 9.51
CA GLU A 30 -9.10 6.91 9.26
C GLU A 30 -9.01 8.24 10.00
N GLY A 31 -9.26 9.32 9.28
CA GLY A 31 -9.16 10.67 9.82
C GLY A 31 -7.77 11.28 9.76
N ARG A 32 -6.71 10.47 9.67
CA ARG A 32 -5.32 10.95 9.60
C ARG A 32 -4.70 10.73 8.23
N PHE A 33 -5.09 9.66 7.54
CA PHE A 33 -4.53 9.28 6.26
C PHE A 33 -5.64 8.99 5.27
N ARG A 34 -5.33 9.19 4.00
CA ARG A 34 -6.14 8.70 2.91
C ARG A 34 -5.22 7.96 1.93
N ALA A 35 -5.60 6.74 1.57
CA ALA A 35 -4.77 5.88 0.76
C ALA A 35 -5.44 5.55 -0.56
N TRP A 36 -4.60 5.41 -1.59
CA TRP A 36 -4.97 4.91 -2.91
C TRP A 36 -3.97 3.83 -3.30
N SER A 37 -4.26 3.12 -4.36
CA SER A 37 -3.33 2.17 -4.93
C SER A 37 -3.36 2.23 -6.45
N ALA A 38 -2.25 1.83 -7.08
CA ALA A 38 -2.13 1.80 -8.53
C ALA A 38 -1.02 0.85 -8.95
N GLY A 39 -0.91 0.60 -10.24
CA GLY A 39 0.13 -0.25 -10.79
C GLY A 39 0.70 0.26 -12.10
N SER A 40 1.91 -0.18 -12.41
CA SER A 40 2.55 0.15 -13.70
C SER A 40 1.92 -0.62 -14.84
N MET A 41 1.47 -1.85 -14.57
CA MET A 41 0.80 -2.72 -15.54
C MET A 41 -0.41 -3.36 -14.85
N PRO A 42 -1.48 -2.57 -14.63
CA PRO A 42 -2.63 -3.07 -13.88
C PRO A 42 -3.31 -4.23 -14.60
N ARG A 43 -3.74 -5.23 -13.83
CA ARG A 43 -4.44 -6.39 -14.38
C ARG A 43 -5.86 -6.06 -14.81
N GLY A 44 -6.40 -4.92 -14.40
CA GLY A 44 -7.75 -4.49 -14.73
C GLY A 44 -8.81 -4.98 -13.76
N GLU A 45 -8.48 -5.91 -12.88
CA GLU A 45 -9.41 -6.38 -11.86
C GLU A 45 -8.68 -6.73 -10.57
N VAL A 46 -9.38 -6.60 -9.47
CA VAL A 46 -8.88 -6.95 -8.15
C VAL A 46 -8.91 -8.47 -8.00
N ASN A 47 -7.86 -9.04 -7.40
CA ASN A 47 -7.83 -10.47 -7.13
C ASN A 47 -8.95 -10.83 -6.15
N PRO A 48 -9.83 -11.80 -6.48
CA PRO A 48 -10.97 -12.11 -5.63
C PRO A 48 -10.59 -12.58 -4.22
N HIS A 49 -9.39 -13.10 -4.03
CA HIS A 49 -8.96 -13.52 -2.68
C HIS A 49 -8.65 -12.34 -1.76
N ALA A 50 -8.56 -11.12 -2.29
CA ALA A 50 -8.42 -9.92 -1.47
C ALA A 50 -9.75 -9.51 -0.82
N PHE A 51 -10.87 -9.78 -1.46
CA PHE A 51 -12.17 -9.29 -0.99
C PHE A 51 -12.60 -9.79 0.39
N PRO A 52 -12.37 -11.04 0.79
CA PRO A 52 -12.69 -11.42 2.17
C PRO A 52 -12.03 -10.53 3.21
N LEU A 53 -10.80 -10.08 2.94
CA LEU A 53 -10.06 -9.22 3.86
C LEU A 53 -10.56 -7.79 3.83
N THR A 54 -10.84 -7.24 2.65
CA THR A 54 -11.36 -5.87 2.55
C THR A 54 -12.78 -5.78 3.10
N ARG A 55 -13.60 -6.80 2.90
CA ARG A 55 -14.94 -6.87 3.49
C ARG A 55 -14.89 -6.92 5.01
N ALA A 56 -13.94 -7.66 5.56
CA ALA A 56 -13.75 -7.73 7.02
C ALA A 56 -13.36 -6.38 7.61
N LEU A 57 -12.76 -5.50 6.80
CA LEU A 57 -12.42 -4.14 7.21
C LEU A 57 -13.60 -3.17 7.04
N GLY A 58 -14.71 -3.62 6.49
CA GLY A 58 -15.92 -2.81 6.34
C GLY A 58 -16.11 -2.18 4.97
N PHE A 59 -15.35 -2.58 3.98
CA PHE A 59 -15.45 -2.02 2.63
C PHE A 59 -16.27 -2.91 1.71
N SER A 60 -16.93 -2.29 0.73
CA SER A 60 -17.58 -3.03 -0.35
C SER A 60 -16.59 -3.24 -1.50
N ASP A 61 -16.84 -4.28 -2.29
CA ASP A 61 -15.94 -4.66 -3.38
C ASP A 61 -15.79 -3.54 -4.41
N GLU A 62 -16.85 -2.78 -4.65
CA GLU A 62 -16.88 -1.71 -5.65
C GLU A 62 -15.97 -0.52 -5.30
N GLU A 63 -15.52 -0.44 -4.05
CA GLU A 63 -14.62 0.64 -3.63
C GLU A 63 -13.21 0.46 -4.17
N PHE A 64 -12.88 -0.70 -4.72
CA PHE A 64 -11.55 -1.01 -5.21
C PHE A 64 -11.57 -1.29 -6.70
N ARG A 65 -10.53 -0.82 -7.39
CA ARG A 65 -10.32 -1.12 -8.81
C ARG A 65 -8.83 -1.17 -9.11
N SER A 66 -8.48 -1.98 -10.08
CA SER A 66 -7.12 -2.08 -10.59
C SER A 66 -6.94 -0.97 -11.62
N LYS A 67 -5.93 -0.12 -11.45
CA LYS A 67 -5.76 1.09 -12.26
C LYS A 67 -4.31 1.46 -12.47
N PRO A 68 -4.01 2.18 -13.56
CA PRO A 68 -2.63 2.58 -13.84
C PRO A 68 -2.19 3.73 -12.94
N TRP A 69 -0.91 3.77 -12.63
CA TRP A 69 -0.34 4.82 -11.80
C TRP A 69 -0.39 6.20 -12.47
N ASP A 70 -0.53 6.26 -13.80
CA ASP A 70 -0.63 7.52 -14.52
C ASP A 70 -1.81 8.38 -14.04
N GLU A 71 -2.84 7.75 -13.49
CA GLU A 71 -3.98 8.50 -12.95
C GLU A 71 -3.58 9.46 -11.83
N PHE A 72 -2.47 9.19 -11.16
CA PHE A 72 -2.01 10.01 -10.04
C PHE A 72 -0.89 10.99 -10.43
N ALA A 73 -0.46 10.98 -11.70
CA ALA A 73 0.57 11.86 -12.20
C ALA A 73 0.01 13.03 -13.02
N VAL A 74 -1.30 13.09 -13.22
CA VAL A 74 -1.95 14.11 -14.04
C VAL A 74 -2.41 15.29 -13.20
N ALA A 75 -2.65 16.42 -13.87
CA ALA A 75 -3.20 17.61 -13.22
C ALA A 75 -4.59 17.26 -12.63
N GLY A 76 -4.86 17.73 -11.42
CA GLY A 76 -6.11 17.44 -10.72
C GLY A 76 -6.08 16.19 -9.87
N ALA A 77 -5.03 15.37 -9.98
CA ALA A 77 -4.85 14.23 -9.10
C ALA A 77 -4.60 14.69 -7.66
N PRO A 78 -4.92 13.86 -6.65
CA PRO A 78 -4.61 14.21 -5.27
C PRO A 78 -3.12 14.48 -5.09
N ARG A 79 -2.77 15.48 -4.28
CA ARG A 79 -1.38 15.70 -3.92
C ARG A 79 -0.94 14.58 -2.98
N LEU A 80 0.13 13.89 -3.35
CA LEU A 80 0.62 12.77 -2.57
C LEU A 80 1.68 13.24 -1.59
N ASP A 81 1.57 12.78 -0.35
CA ASP A 81 2.58 13.00 0.68
C ASP A 81 3.57 11.84 0.72
N PHE A 82 3.12 10.63 0.45
CA PHE A 82 3.94 9.43 0.43
C PHE A 82 3.60 8.56 -0.76
N VAL A 83 4.63 7.96 -1.38
CA VAL A 83 4.46 6.91 -2.39
C VAL A 83 5.25 5.70 -1.92
N ILE A 84 4.58 4.58 -1.72
CA ILE A 84 5.18 3.38 -1.14
C ILE A 84 4.98 2.21 -2.08
N THR A 85 6.08 1.60 -2.55
CA THR A 85 6.00 0.40 -3.36
C THR A 85 5.93 -0.82 -2.45
N VAL A 86 5.07 -1.77 -2.78
CA VAL A 86 4.87 -2.98 -1.97
C VAL A 86 5.28 -4.26 -2.69
N CYS A 87 5.79 -4.14 -3.91
CA CYS A 87 6.40 -5.27 -4.61
C CYS A 87 7.73 -4.86 -5.20
N ASP A 88 8.66 -5.81 -5.27
CA ASP A 88 10.03 -5.53 -5.73
C ASP A 88 10.07 -5.06 -7.18
N ASN A 89 9.20 -5.60 -8.03
CA ASN A 89 9.15 -5.21 -9.44
C ASN A 89 8.80 -3.73 -9.59
N ALA A 90 7.81 -3.25 -8.84
CA ALA A 90 7.42 -1.84 -8.90
C ALA A 90 8.55 -0.92 -8.44
N ALA A 91 9.35 -1.35 -7.46
CA ALA A 91 10.47 -0.56 -6.96
C ALA A 91 11.56 -0.38 -8.01
N GLY A 92 11.72 -1.35 -8.92
CA GLY A 92 12.72 -1.30 -9.97
C GLY A 92 12.25 -0.63 -11.26
N GLU A 93 10.99 -0.23 -11.35
CA GLU A 93 10.45 0.37 -12.56
C GLU A 93 10.63 1.88 -12.56
N VAL A 94 10.68 2.46 -13.77
CA VAL A 94 10.77 3.92 -13.92
C VAL A 94 9.39 4.51 -13.66
N CYS A 95 9.24 5.16 -12.51
CA CYS A 95 7.97 5.76 -12.11
C CYS A 95 7.76 7.13 -12.76
N PRO A 96 6.50 7.57 -12.88
CA PRO A 96 6.20 8.97 -13.20
C PRO A 96 6.80 9.92 -12.16
N ILE A 97 6.97 11.17 -12.56
CA ILE A 97 7.31 12.23 -11.60
C ILE A 97 6.01 12.68 -10.95
N TRP A 98 5.92 12.49 -9.63
CA TRP A 98 4.70 12.81 -8.89
C TRP A 98 4.67 14.29 -8.51
N PRO A 99 3.54 15.00 -8.74
CA PRO A 99 3.42 16.38 -8.27
C PRO A 99 3.64 16.46 -6.76
N GLY A 100 4.36 17.48 -6.31
CA GLY A 100 4.56 17.72 -4.87
C GLY A 100 5.75 16.97 -4.26
N GLN A 101 6.47 16.18 -5.04
CA GLN A 101 7.66 15.45 -4.59
C GLN A 101 7.40 14.66 -3.29
N PRO A 102 6.54 13.64 -3.32
CA PRO A 102 6.22 12.88 -2.11
C PRO A 102 7.43 12.13 -1.57
N ILE A 103 7.38 11.84 -0.28
CA ILE A 103 8.34 10.94 0.34
C ILE A 103 8.10 9.54 -0.21
N SER A 104 9.16 8.85 -0.61
CA SER A 104 9.03 7.52 -1.19
C SER A 104 9.74 6.46 -0.34
N ALA A 105 9.18 5.26 -0.35
CA ALA A 105 9.75 4.13 0.36
C ALA A 105 9.36 2.83 -0.32
N HIS A 106 10.09 1.76 -0.01
CA HIS A 106 9.79 0.42 -0.51
C HIS A 106 9.49 -0.50 0.67
N TRP A 107 8.29 -1.06 0.67
CA TRP A 107 7.82 -2.01 1.68
C TRP A 107 7.50 -3.35 1.01
N GLY A 108 8.49 -4.00 0.43
CA GLY A 108 8.27 -5.24 -0.31
C GLY A 108 7.78 -6.38 0.59
N ILE A 109 6.78 -7.10 0.11
CA ILE A 109 6.28 -8.33 0.73
C ILE A 109 6.10 -9.40 -0.34
N PRO A 110 6.13 -10.70 0.04
CA PRO A 110 5.88 -11.76 -0.92
C PRO A 110 4.50 -11.62 -1.58
N ASP A 111 4.41 -12.05 -2.83
CA ASP A 111 3.16 -11.94 -3.59
C ASP A 111 2.19 -13.06 -3.20
N PRO A 112 1.07 -12.76 -2.53
CA PRO A 112 0.11 -13.80 -2.17
C PRO A 112 -0.60 -14.39 -3.39
N ALA A 113 -0.66 -13.65 -4.49
CA ALA A 113 -1.27 -14.15 -5.73
C ALA A 113 -0.42 -15.23 -6.40
N ALA A 114 0.85 -15.37 -6.03
CA ALA A 114 1.72 -16.44 -6.52
C ALA A 114 1.51 -17.75 -5.76
N ALA A 115 0.75 -17.74 -4.67
CA ALA A 115 0.50 -18.95 -3.89
C ALA A 115 -0.32 -19.95 -4.69
N THR A 116 0.03 -21.22 -4.55
CA THR A 116 -0.66 -22.33 -5.20
C THR A 116 -1.18 -23.29 -4.13
N GLY A 117 -2.03 -24.22 -4.56
CA GLY A 117 -2.59 -25.21 -3.66
C GLY A 117 -4.09 -25.05 -3.52
N THR A 118 -4.61 -25.40 -2.35
CA THR A 118 -6.04 -25.33 -2.07
C THR A 118 -6.48 -23.88 -1.85
N GLU A 119 -7.79 -23.65 -1.92
CA GLU A 119 -8.36 -22.34 -1.60
C GLU A 119 -7.97 -21.90 -0.17
N ALA A 120 -7.93 -22.85 0.77
CA ALA A 120 -7.52 -22.54 2.13
C ALA A 120 -6.06 -22.10 2.22
N GLU A 121 -5.18 -22.74 1.45
CA GLU A 121 -3.76 -22.38 1.42
C GLU A 121 -3.55 -21.00 0.80
N ILE A 122 -4.28 -20.69 -0.27
CA ILE A 122 -4.23 -19.37 -0.91
C ILE A 122 -4.75 -18.30 0.05
N ALA A 123 -5.85 -18.58 0.76
CA ALA A 123 -6.39 -17.66 1.74
C ALA A 123 -5.39 -17.35 2.87
N VAL A 124 -4.63 -18.36 3.31
CA VAL A 124 -3.56 -18.15 4.30
C VAL A 124 -2.51 -17.20 3.78
N ALA A 125 -2.09 -17.35 2.50
CA ALA A 125 -1.10 -16.46 1.90
C ALA A 125 -1.59 -15.02 1.86
N PHE A 126 -2.86 -14.79 1.55
CA PHE A 126 -3.44 -13.45 1.55
C PHE A 126 -3.52 -12.87 2.96
N ARG A 127 -3.90 -13.67 3.96
CA ARG A 127 -3.92 -13.22 5.35
C ARG A 127 -2.51 -12.87 5.84
N GLU A 128 -1.51 -13.65 5.45
CA GLU A 128 -0.12 -13.38 5.82
C GLU A 128 0.37 -12.07 5.20
N ALA A 129 0.05 -11.84 3.92
CA ALA A 129 0.38 -10.57 3.27
C ALA A 129 -0.28 -9.39 4.00
N ALA A 130 -1.55 -9.53 4.36
CA ALA A 130 -2.26 -8.50 5.10
C ALA A 130 -1.63 -8.26 6.48
N ARG A 131 -1.20 -9.33 7.16
CA ARG A 131 -0.53 -9.21 8.46
C ARG A 131 0.75 -8.41 8.36
N GLN A 132 1.57 -8.70 7.35
CA GLN A 132 2.84 -7.98 7.16
C GLN A 132 2.59 -6.51 6.83
N LEU A 133 1.62 -6.24 5.96
CA LEU A 133 1.26 -4.85 5.63
C LEU A 133 0.72 -4.13 6.86
N ARG A 134 -0.12 -4.79 7.65
CA ARG A 134 -0.67 -4.20 8.85
C ARG A 134 0.43 -3.82 9.84
N ASN A 135 1.44 -4.69 10.02
CA ASN A 135 2.56 -4.38 10.90
C ASN A 135 3.28 -3.10 10.47
N ARG A 136 3.52 -2.94 9.18
CA ARG A 136 4.17 -1.75 8.65
C ARG A 136 3.30 -0.51 8.76
N ILE A 137 2.01 -0.66 8.51
CA ILE A 137 1.06 0.45 8.66
C ILE A 137 0.98 0.90 10.12
N ASP A 138 0.96 -0.04 11.06
CA ASP A 138 0.96 0.30 12.48
C ASP A 138 2.20 1.12 12.86
N LEU A 139 3.37 0.77 12.29
CA LEU A 139 4.59 1.54 12.51
C LEU A 139 4.50 2.93 11.89
N LEU A 140 3.90 3.04 10.72
CA LEU A 140 3.67 4.34 10.09
C LEU A 140 2.76 5.22 10.97
N LEU A 141 1.69 4.64 11.49
CA LEU A 141 0.74 5.37 12.34
C LEU A 141 1.39 5.82 13.67
N ALA A 142 2.43 5.12 14.10
CA ALA A 142 3.15 5.46 15.33
C ALA A 142 4.18 6.57 15.13
N LEU A 143 4.51 6.94 13.89
CA LEU A 143 5.45 8.03 13.64
C LEU A 143 4.83 9.37 14.04
N PRO A 144 5.59 10.22 14.80
CA PRO A 144 5.07 11.52 15.21
C PRO A 144 5.18 12.52 14.07
N MET A 145 4.30 12.41 13.09
CA MET A 145 4.34 13.18 11.82
C MET A 145 4.53 14.66 12.02
N ALA A 146 3.82 15.25 13.01
CA ALA A 146 3.86 16.69 13.23
C ALA A 146 5.18 17.16 13.84
N LYS A 147 6.01 16.24 14.37
CA LYS A 147 7.26 16.58 15.06
C LYS A 147 8.50 16.27 14.25
N LEU A 148 8.37 15.54 13.15
CA LEU A 148 9.50 15.13 12.34
C LEU A 148 9.66 16.06 11.13
N ASP A 149 10.91 16.41 10.80
CA ASP A 149 11.17 17.10 9.55
C ASP A 149 11.13 16.10 8.39
N ARG A 150 11.23 16.60 7.16
CA ARG A 150 11.13 15.78 5.96
C ARG A 150 12.19 14.67 5.92
N MET A 151 13.42 14.98 6.29
CA MET A 151 14.50 13.98 6.25
C MET A 151 14.27 12.86 7.26
N SER A 152 13.80 13.21 8.46
CA SER A 152 13.48 12.23 9.50
C SER A 152 12.30 11.37 9.11
N LEU A 153 11.27 11.96 8.48
CA LEU A 153 10.13 11.21 7.95
C LEU A 153 10.57 10.25 6.84
N GLN A 154 11.40 10.73 5.91
CA GLN A 154 11.92 9.89 4.83
C GLN A 154 12.67 8.67 5.40
N ARG A 155 13.48 8.90 6.41
CA ARG A 155 14.23 7.82 7.07
C ARG A 155 13.30 6.86 7.78
N GLY A 156 12.34 7.40 8.54
CA GLY A 156 11.41 6.58 9.31
C GLY A 156 10.55 5.69 8.42
N VAL A 157 10.00 6.25 7.35
CA VAL A 157 9.14 5.50 6.42
C VAL A 157 9.96 4.44 5.67
N ARG A 158 11.19 4.78 5.28
CA ARG A 158 12.10 3.82 4.63
C ARG A 158 12.46 2.67 5.57
N ASP A 159 12.79 2.98 6.82
CA ASP A 159 13.21 1.98 7.81
C ASP A 159 12.08 0.99 8.13
N ILE A 160 10.82 1.43 8.06
CA ILE A 160 9.67 0.54 8.21
C ILE A 160 9.72 -0.58 7.18
N GLY A 161 10.10 -0.26 5.93
CA GLY A 161 10.21 -1.25 4.87
C GLY A 161 11.32 -2.28 5.10
N GLU A 162 12.30 -1.94 5.91
CA GLU A 162 13.42 -2.83 6.24
C GLU A 162 13.16 -3.65 7.50
N THR A 163 12.02 -3.43 8.16
CA THR A 163 11.65 -4.15 9.37
C THR A 163 11.38 -5.62 9.05
N ALA A 164 12.04 -6.51 9.77
CA ALA A 164 11.78 -7.93 9.63
C ALA A 164 10.44 -8.27 10.30
N ASP A 165 9.63 -9.05 9.62
CA ASP A 165 8.39 -9.57 10.21
C ASP A 165 8.72 -10.80 11.07
N GLY A 166 7.94 -10.99 12.13
CA GLY A 166 8.14 -12.11 13.02
C GLY A 166 8.15 -13.46 12.32
N ALA A 167 7.40 -13.59 11.23
CA ALA A 167 7.33 -14.82 10.45
C ALA A 167 8.60 -15.10 9.65
N SER A 168 9.45 -14.10 9.43
CA SER A 168 10.67 -14.23 8.67
C SER A 168 11.87 -14.59 9.54
N GLU A 169 11.68 -14.63 10.83
CA GLU A 169 12.72 -14.93 11.79
C GLU A 169 13.03 -16.44 11.87
#